data_1213ae19a808898b602fc1c83158abce
#
_entry.id   1213ae19a808898b602fc1c83158abce
#
_cell.length_a   1.000
_cell.length_b   1.000
_cell.length_c   1.000
_cell.angle_alpha   90.00
_cell.angle_beta   90.00
_cell.angle_gamma   90.00
#
_symmetry.space_group_name_H-M   'P 1'
#
loop_
_entity.id
_entity.type
_entity.pdbx_description
1 polymer ?
#
loop_
_entity_poly.entity_id
_entity_poly.type
_entity_poly.pdbx_seq_one_letter_code
_entity_poly.pdbx_strand_id
1 'polypeptide(L)'
;AEWDKITSYFARTGRETTPNNRKQAMVPTKGHKIINNHGTAPGAWFEQDGHCAVLMPGVPHEMKAMWTESVRPLLMERQNCTLHSVTLRVLGGESDIEYKVRDLLENPNPTAAIYCKTGECEIRITARARSDEDGEKMCRAYAKKFYDMLGDAVYDEDVAGLEETVVHTLQRKGLTLATAESCTGGMIAQ
;
A
#
# COMPACT_ATOMS: atom_id res chain seq x y z
N ALA A 1 -29.55 -18.45 4.43
CA ALA A 1 -28.55 -17.51 4.91
C ALA A 1 -27.64 -16.99 3.81
N GLU A 2 -26.48 -17.62 3.44
CA GLU A 2 -25.60 -17.04 2.41
C GLU A 2 -26.18 -17.13 1.00
N TRP A 3 -26.83 -18.23 0.68
CA TRP A 3 -27.50 -18.40 -0.60
C TRP A 3 -28.58 -17.34 -0.84
N ASP A 4 -29.34 -16.99 0.18
CA ASP A 4 -30.40 -15.95 0.08
C ASP A 4 -29.81 -14.58 -0.16
N LYS A 5 -28.63 -14.27 0.40
CA LYS A 5 -27.90 -13.03 0.10
C LYS A 5 -27.48 -12.98 -1.38
N ILE A 6 -26.91 -14.08 -1.87
CA ILE A 6 -26.47 -14.17 -3.26
C ILE A 6 -27.66 -14.01 -4.20
N THR A 7 -28.75 -14.72 -3.97
CA THR A 7 -29.95 -14.60 -4.80
C THR A 7 -30.54 -13.21 -4.77
N SER A 8 -30.59 -12.56 -3.60
CA SER A 8 -31.05 -11.18 -3.46
C SER A 8 -30.13 -10.18 -4.17
N TYR A 9 -28.82 -10.39 -4.14
CA TYR A 9 -27.87 -9.55 -4.87
C TYR A 9 -28.07 -9.65 -6.39
N PHE A 10 -28.19 -10.88 -6.90
CA PHE A 10 -28.44 -11.10 -8.34
C PHE A 10 -29.78 -10.50 -8.77
N ALA A 11 -30.84 -10.67 -7.98
CA ALA A 11 -32.15 -10.09 -8.26
C ALA A 11 -32.10 -8.55 -8.36
N ARG A 12 -31.34 -7.88 -7.45
CA ARG A 12 -31.16 -6.41 -7.50
C ARG A 12 -30.39 -5.94 -8.72
N THR A 13 -29.51 -6.76 -9.27
CA THR A 13 -28.71 -6.42 -10.46
C THR A 13 -29.36 -6.90 -11.76
N GLY A 14 -30.60 -7.42 -11.72
CA GLY A 14 -31.32 -7.92 -12.89
C GLY A 14 -30.72 -9.19 -13.51
N ARG A 15 -29.97 -9.96 -12.72
CA ARG A 15 -29.30 -11.20 -13.15
C ARG A 15 -29.89 -12.42 -12.46
N GLU A 16 -29.80 -13.57 -13.13
CA GLU A 16 -30.17 -14.85 -12.54
C GLU A 16 -28.93 -15.57 -11.97
N THR A 17 -29.15 -16.30 -10.89
CA THR A 17 -28.11 -17.16 -10.32
C THR A 17 -27.94 -18.44 -11.14
N THR A 18 -26.70 -18.89 -11.23
CA THR A 18 -26.34 -20.19 -11.84
C THR A 18 -25.98 -21.23 -10.78
N PRO A 19 -25.98 -22.54 -11.11
CA PRO A 19 -25.54 -23.58 -10.17
C PRO A 19 -24.13 -23.34 -9.62
N ASN A 20 -23.25 -22.70 -10.39
CA ASN A 20 -21.89 -22.37 -9.96
C ASN A 20 -21.84 -21.35 -8.80
N ASN A 21 -22.86 -20.49 -8.68
CA ASN A 21 -22.94 -19.52 -7.58
C ASN A 21 -23.16 -20.21 -6.22
N ARG A 22 -23.64 -21.46 -6.18
CA ARG A 22 -23.79 -22.21 -4.93
C ARG A 22 -22.47 -22.42 -4.19
N LYS A 23 -21.36 -22.54 -4.93
CA LYS A 23 -20.03 -22.66 -4.31
C LYS A 23 -19.68 -21.42 -3.49
N GLN A 24 -20.13 -20.23 -3.90
CA GLN A 24 -19.90 -18.98 -3.17
C GLN A 24 -20.69 -18.89 -1.85
N ALA A 25 -21.75 -19.70 -1.71
CA ALA A 25 -22.52 -19.80 -0.46
C ALA A 25 -21.91 -20.77 0.55
N MET A 26 -20.87 -21.52 0.16
CA MET A 26 -20.20 -22.48 1.05
C MET A 26 -19.27 -21.72 2.00
N VAL A 27 -19.51 -21.89 3.29
CA VAL A 27 -18.69 -21.30 4.35
C VAL A 27 -17.96 -22.45 5.06
N PRO A 28 -16.67 -22.28 5.38
CA PRO A 28 -15.91 -23.29 6.11
C PRO A 28 -16.57 -23.62 7.46
N THR A 29 -16.58 -24.88 7.84
CA THR A 29 -17.04 -25.33 9.16
C THR A 29 -16.04 -25.01 10.27
N LYS A 30 -14.76 -24.86 9.91
CA LYS A 30 -13.69 -24.37 10.80
C LYS A 30 -13.38 -22.92 10.44
N GLY A 31 -13.22 -22.08 11.45
CA GLY A 31 -12.97 -20.66 11.26
C GLY A 31 -14.23 -19.80 11.27
N HIS A 32 -14.06 -18.53 10.93
CA HIS A 32 -15.10 -17.51 10.97
C HIS A 32 -15.32 -16.92 9.57
N LYS A 33 -16.59 -16.72 9.23
CA LYS A 33 -16.96 -16.04 8.01
C LYS A 33 -16.70 -14.54 8.14
N ILE A 34 -16.12 -13.94 7.10
CA ILE A 34 -16.02 -12.48 6.93
C ILE A 34 -17.11 -12.06 5.94
N ILE A 35 -17.92 -11.08 6.35
CA ILE A 35 -19.05 -10.60 5.54
C ILE A 35 -18.51 -9.77 4.37
N ASN A 36 -19.01 -10.05 3.17
CA ASN A 36 -18.79 -9.21 2.00
C ASN A 36 -20.07 -8.38 1.73
N ASN A 37 -19.98 -7.07 1.94
CA ASN A 37 -21.09 -6.14 1.69
C ASN A 37 -21.12 -5.62 0.25
N HIS A 38 -20.05 -5.85 -0.52
CA HIS A 38 -19.82 -5.27 -1.84
C HIS A 38 -19.81 -6.32 -2.97
N GLY A 39 -20.08 -7.58 -2.63
CA GLY A 39 -20.12 -8.68 -3.59
C GLY A 39 -20.82 -9.93 -3.05
N THR A 40 -20.62 -11.04 -3.72
CA THR A 40 -21.34 -12.31 -3.43
C THR A 40 -20.51 -13.31 -2.63
N ALA A 41 -19.20 -13.32 -2.78
CA ALA A 41 -18.33 -14.30 -2.14
C ALA A 41 -17.91 -13.82 -0.75
N PRO A 42 -18.21 -14.56 0.34
CA PRO A 42 -17.72 -14.23 1.67
C PRO A 42 -16.21 -14.46 1.76
N GLY A 43 -15.56 -13.79 2.71
CA GLY A 43 -14.23 -14.12 3.15
C GLY A 43 -14.27 -15.17 4.28
N ALA A 44 -13.10 -15.66 4.66
CA ALA A 44 -12.95 -16.57 5.77
C ALA A 44 -11.71 -16.24 6.59
N TRP A 45 -11.82 -16.36 7.91
CA TRP A 45 -10.76 -16.21 8.88
C TRP A 45 -10.53 -17.54 9.58
N PHE A 46 -9.31 -18.03 9.56
CA PHE A 46 -8.88 -19.22 10.27
C PHE A 46 -7.81 -18.84 11.29
N GLU A 47 -7.85 -19.51 12.42
CA GLU A 47 -6.89 -19.30 13.49
C GLU A 47 -6.50 -20.62 14.12
N GLN A 48 -5.18 -20.83 14.25
CA GLN A 48 -4.63 -21.99 14.90
C GLN A 48 -3.23 -21.66 15.44
N ASP A 49 -2.96 -22.05 16.69
CA ASP A 49 -1.64 -21.94 17.34
C ASP A 49 -1.02 -20.53 17.26
N GLY A 50 -1.84 -19.48 17.43
CA GLY A 50 -1.42 -18.08 17.36
C GLY A 50 -1.17 -17.55 15.94
N HIS A 51 -1.38 -18.37 14.91
CA HIS A 51 -1.34 -17.96 13.52
C HIS A 51 -2.75 -17.75 12.97
N CYS A 52 -2.87 -16.78 12.07
CA CYS A 52 -4.13 -16.57 11.35
C CYS A 52 -3.92 -16.61 9.83
N ALA A 53 -4.92 -17.14 9.14
CA ALA A 53 -5.03 -17.10 7.69
C ALA A 53 -6.35 -16.44 7.30
N VAL A 54 -6.29 -15.46 6.41
CA VAL A 54 -7.46 -14.72 5.94
C VAL A 54 -7.63 -14.92 4.44
N LEU A 55 -8.79 -15.38 4.04
CA LEU A 55 -9.17 -15.52 2.65
C LEU A 55 -10.16 -14.41 2.29
N MET A 56 -9.88 -13.71 1.20
CA MET A 56 -10.72 -12.64 0.68
C MET A 56 -10.96 -12.84 -0.82
N PRO A 57 -12.07 -12.27 -1.38
CA PRO A 57 -12.32 -12.31 -2.81
C PRO A 57 -11.18 -11.68 -3.62
N GLY A 58 -10.94 -12.21 -4.84
CA GLY A 58 -9.92 -11.68 -5.75
C GLY A 58 -10.30 -10.35 -6.41
N VAL A 59 -11.58 -9.95 -6.36
CA VAL A 59 -12.05 -8.69 -6.96
C VAL A 59 -11.57 -7.50 -6.13
N PRO A 60 -10.76 -6.57 -6.68
CA PRO A 60 -10.05 -5.57 -5.88
C PRO A 60 -10.94 -4.67 -5.02
N HIS A 61 -12.10 -4.21 -5.53
CA HIS A 61 -12.98 -3.35 -4.76
C HIS A 61 -13.65 -4.09 -3.59
N GLU A 62 -14.05 -5.36 -3.77
CA GLU A 62 -14.60 -6.21 -2.71
C GLU A 62 -13.55 -6.48 -1.63
N MET A 63 -12.34 -6.86 -2.05
CA MET A 63 -11.23 -7.15 -1.16
C MET A 63 -10.83 -5.93 -0.33
N LYS A 64 -10.69 -4.75 -0.95
CA LYS A 64 -10.33 -3.51 -0.25
C LYS A 64 -11.39 -3.11 0.78
N ALA A 65 -12.67 -3.20 0.42
CA ALA A 65 -13.77 -2.92 1.34
C ALA A 65 -13.77 -3.89 2.52
N MET A 66 -13.68 -5.20 2.26
CA MET A 66 -13.63 -6.23 3.30
C MET A 66 -12.40 -6.08 4.21
N TRP A 67 -11.25 -5.73 3.65
CA TRP A 67 -10.04 -5.41 4.41
C TRP A 67 -10.31 -4.27 5.39
N THR A 68 -10.83 -3.15 4.90
CA THR A 68 -11.04 -1.94 5.71
C THR A 68 -12.13 -2.13 6.78
N GLU A 69 -13.24 -2.77 6.39
CA GLU A 69 -14.42 -2.90 7.25
C GLU A 69 -14.29 -4.00 8.31
N SER A 70 -13.56 -5.09 8.00
CA SER A 70 -13.58 -6.28 8.84
C SER A 70 -12.19 -6.78 9.24
N VAL A 71 -11.28 -6.98 8.26
CA VAL A 71 -10.01 -7.66 8.52
C VAL A 71 -9.03 -6.79 9.29
N ARG A 72 -8.84 -5.56 8.81
CA ARG A 72 -7.91 -4.61 9.44
C ARG A 72 -8.24 -4.34 10.92
N PRO A 73 -9.50 -4.06 11.33
CA PRO A 73 -9.85 -3.88 12.74
C PRO A 73 -9.48 -5.09 13.61
N LEU A 74 -9.82 -6.32 13.15
CA LEU A 74 -9.50 -7.55 13.87
C LEU A 74 -7.98 -7.76 14.03
N LEU A 75 -7.18 -7.40 13.04
CA LEU A 75 -5.73 -7.46 13.13
C LEU A 75 -5.17 -6.39 14.07
N MET A 76 -5.74 -5.18 14.04
CA MET A 76 -5.30 -4.08 14.91
C MET A 76 -5.54 -4.37 16.40
N GLU A 77 -6.63 -5.04 16.74
CA GLU A 77 -6.90 -5.47 18.14
C GLU A 77 -5.81 -6.43 18.67
N ARG A 78 -5.09 -7.11 17.79
CA ARG A 78 -4.04 -8.08 18.11
C ARG A 78 -2.63 -7.52 18.04
N GLN A 79 -2.50 -6.32 17.48
CA GLN A 79 -1.19 -5.67 17.33
C GLN A 79 -0.79 -4.98 18.63
N ASN A 80 0.41 -5.32 19.12
CA ASN A 80 1.06 -4.60 20.22
C ASN A 80 1.99 -3.49 19.72
N CYS A 81 1.95 -3.17 18.43
CA CYS A 81 2.83 -2.19 17.80
C CYS A 81 2.16 -1.54 16.59
N THR A 82 2.62 -0.36 16.23
CA THR A 82 2.32 0.33 14.98
C THR A 82 3.48 0.20 14.00
N LEU A 83 3.17 0.32 12.70
CA LEU A 83 4.17 0.45 11.65
C LEU A 83 4.04 1.85 11.05
N HIS A 84 5.14 2.59 11.09
CA HIS A 84 5.26 3.88 10.45
C HIS A 84 6.25 3.76 9.29
N SER A 85 5.96 4.39 8.15
CA SER A 85 6.85 4.35 6.98
C SER A 85 7.07 5.74 6.43
N VAL A 86 8.29 5.98 5.96
CA VAL A 86 8.69 7.16 5.16
C VAL A 86 9.31 6.64 3.87
N THR A 87 8.97 7.24 2.75
CA THR A 87 9.48 6.85 1.43
C THR A 87 10.32 7.97 0.85
N LEU A 88 11.62 7.73 0.70
CA LEU A 88 12.53 8.64 0.02
C LEU A 88 12.49 8.41 -1.49
N ARG A 89 12.48 9.49 -2.25
CA ARG A 89 12.60 9.50 -3.71
C ARG A 89 14.02 9.80 -4.11
N VAL A 90 14.63 8.91 -4.89
CA VAL A 90 16.05 8.95 -5.21
C VAL A 90 16.28 8.86 -6.71
N LEU A 91 16.95 9.85 -7.30
CA LEU A 91 17.39 9.79 -8.69
C LEU A 91 18.61 8.87 -8.82
N GLY A 92 18.56 7.95 -9.77
CA GLY A 92 19.67 7.05 -10.08
C GLY A 92 19.26 5.62 -10.35
N GLY A 93 20.24 4.82 -10.72
CA GLY A 93 20.07 3.38 -10.96
C GLY A 93 20.12 2.57 -9.66
N GLU A 94 19.36 1.46 -9.63
CA GLU A 94 19.26 0.57 -8.48
C GLU A 94 20.63 0.12 -7.94
N SER A 95 21.46 -0.40 -8.82
CA SER A 95 22.76 -0.99 -8.42
C SER A 95 23.68 0.03 -7.76
N ASP A 96 23.68 1.28 -8.23
CA ASP A 96 24.51 2.34 -7.66
C ASP A 96 24.00 2.79 -6.30
N ILE A 97 22.68 2.89 -6.17
CA ILE A 97 22.03 3.26 -4.91
C ILE A 97 22.22 2.14 -3.89
N GLU A 98 21.91 0.89 -4.26
CA GLU A 98 22.07 -0.27 -3.39
C GLU A 98 23.51 -0.39 -2.88
N TYR A 99 24.49 -0.25 -3.78
CA TYR A 99 25.91 -0.31 -3.40
C TYR A 99 26.27 0.72 -2.33
N LYS A 100 25.77 1.96 -2.46
CA LYS A 100 26.07 3.04 -1.52
C LYS A 100 25.40 2.86 -0.16
N VAL A 101 24.19 2.30 -0.12
CA VAL A 101 23.39 2.21 1.12
C VAL A 101 23.28 0.79 1.67
N ARG A 102 24.04 -0.16 1.15
CA ARG A 102 23.96 -1.60 1.49
C ARG A 102 23.85 -1.86 2.99
N ASP A 103 24.71 -1.25 3.77
CA ASP A 103 24.74 -1.46 5.23
C ASP A 103 23.46 -0.97 5.91
N LEU A 104 22.75 -0.01 5.32
CA LEU A 104 21.49 0.48 5.84
C LEU A 104 20.30 -0.43 5.48
N LEU A 105 20.43 -1.29 4.48
CA LEU A 105 19.35 -2.22 4.09
C LEU A 105 19.26 -3.43 5.05
N GLU A 106 20.31 -3.74 5.76
CA GLU A 106 20.35 -4.89 6.68
C GLU A 106 19.83 -4.58 8.09
N ASN A 107 19.47 -3.32 8.37
CA ASN A 107 19.00 -2.91 9.68
C ASN A 107 17.66 -3.57 10.06
N PRO A 108 17.53 -4.19 11.24
CA PRO A 108 16.32 -4.93 11.62
C PRO A 108 15.13 -4.02 11.96
N ASN A 109 15.37 -2.80 12.44
CA ASN A 109 14.32 -1.83 12.76
C ASN A 109 14.90 -0.42 13.00
N PRO A 110 14.54 0.60 12.22
CA PRO A 110 13.70 0.55 11.03
C PRO A 110 14.31 -0.31 9.92
N THR A 111 13.47 -1.05 9.18
CA THR A 111 13.89 -1.72 7.95
C THR A 111 13.91 -0.73 6.79
N ALA A 112 14.74 -0.99 5.77
CA ALA A 112 14.71 -0.24 4.53
C ALA A 112 14.68 -1.20 3.33
N ALA A 113 13.94 -0.82 2.29
CA ALA A 113 13.85 -1.57 1.04
C ALA A 113 13.86 -0.62 -0.16
N ILE A 114 14.55 -1.04 -1.24
CA ILE A 114 14.63 -0.29 -2.50
C ILE A 114 13.61 -0.86 -3.47
N TYR A 115 12.89 0.03 -4.15
CA TYR A 115 11.95 -0.28 -5.22
C TYR A 115 12.33 0.57 -6.43
N CYS A 116 12.53 -0.08 -7.57
CA CYS A 116 12.98 0.61 -8.79
C CYS A 116 11.82 1.01 -9.68
N LYS A 117 11.96 2.19 -10.24
CA LYS A 117 11.14 2.73 -11.31
C LYS A 117 12.04 3.17 -12.46
N THR A 118 11.45 3.57 -13.57
CA THR A 118 12.24 4.07 -14.71
C THR A 118 12.93 5.39 -14.34
N GLY A 119 14.25 5.35 -14.21
CA GLY A 119 15.08 6.53 -13.94
C GLY A 119 15.16 6.96 -12.46
N GLU A 120 14.42 6.32 -11.57
CA GLU A 120 14.43 6.63 -10.14
C GLU A 120 14.26 5.39 -9.27
N CYS A 121 14.56 5.52 -7.99
CA CYS A 121 14.26 4.52 -6.99
C CYS A 121 13.45 5.12 -5.83
N GLU A 122 12.66 4.27 -5.18
CA GLU A 122 12.05 4.55 -3.90
C GLU A 122 12.81 3.79 -2.81
N ILE A 123 13.18 4.46 -1.73
CA ILE A 123 13.66 3.79 -0.52
C ILE A 123 12.60 3.93 0.54
N ARG A 124 11.92 2.82 0.85
CA ARG A 124 10.92 2.78 1.91
C ARG A 124 11.58 2.36 3.21
N ILE A 125 11.49 3.24 4.18
CA ILE A 125 11.98 3.03 5.56
C ILE A 125 10.75 2.76 6.42
N THR A 126 10.72 1.62 7.13
CA THR A 126 9.59 1.22 7.96
C THR A 126 10.04 0.90 9.37
N ALA A 127 9.50 1.63 10.34
CA ALA A 127 9.73 1.39 11.76
C ALA A 127 8.56 0.62 12.39
N ARG A 128 8.89 -0.35 13.21
CA ARG A 128 7.98 -0.97 14.15
C ARG A 128 8.16 -0.29 15.52
N ALA A 129 7.09 0.35 16.02
CA ALA A 129 7.13 1.15 17.24
C ALA A 129 5.90 0.91 18.13
N ARG A 130 5.88 1.48 19.34
CA ARG A 130 4.74 1.41 20.25
C ARG A 130 3.66 2.43 19.91
N SER A 131 4.05 3.55 19.34
CA SER A 131 3.16 4.62 18.87
C SER A 131 3.57 5.08 17.48
N ASP A 132 2.66 5.76 16.79
CA ASP A 132 2.96 6.34 15.47
C ASP A 132 4.02 7.44 15.57
N GLU A 133 3.96 8.24 16.64
CA GLU A 133 4.95 9.29 16.91
C GLU A 133 6.36 8.74 17.11
N ASP A 134 6.51 7.63 17.85
CA ASP A 134 7.81 6.98 18.00
C ASP A 134 8.29 6.41 16.66
N GLY A 135 7.37 5.82 15.89
CA GLY A 135 7.66 5.30 14.55
C GLY A 135 8.15 6.38 13.61
N GLU A 136 7.50 7.53 13.59
CA GLU A 136 7.91 8.69 12.80
C GLU A 136 9.33 9.16 13.19
N LYS A 137 9.58 9.35 14.48
CA LYS A 137 10.91 9.73 14.98
C LYS A 137 12.00 8.74 14.56
N MET A 138 11.72 7.44 14.67
CA MET A 138 12.64 6.40 14.24
C MET A 138 12.90 6.45 12.73
N CYS A 139 11.86 6.57 11.91
CA CYS A 139 12.02 6.67 10.46
C CYS A 139 12.79 7.91 10.05
N ARG A 140 12.47 9.09 10.61
CA ARG A 140 13.19 10.34 10.28
C ARG A 140 14.65 10.30 10.70
N ALA A 141 14.95 9.78 11.90
CA ALA A 141 16.32 9.61 12.34
C ALA A 141 17.11 8.64 11.43
N TYR A 142 16.43 7.62 10.91
CA TYR A 142 17.03 6.66 9.99
C TYR A 142 17.17 7.21 8.58
N ALA A 143 16.17 7.93 8.07
CA ALA A 143 16.19 8.61 6.78
C ALA A 143 17.37 9.58 6.66
N LYS A 144 17.74 10.26 7.76
CA LYS A 144 18.90 11.15 7.77
C LYS A 144 20.18 10.47 7.29
N LYS A 145 20.38 9.19 7.64
CA LYS A 145 21.57 8.44 7.20
C LYS A 145 21.59 8.27 5.67
N PHE A 146 20.42 8.09 5.05
CA PHE A 146 20.32 8.02 3.58
C PHE A 146 20.60 9.38 2.95
N TYR A 147 20.11 10.48 3.52
CA TYR A 147 20.44 11.83 3.07
C TYR A 147 21.96 12.11 3.18
N ASP A 148 22.58 11.68 4.28
CA ASP A 148 24.02 11.86 4.47
C ASP A 148 24.87 11.08 3.45
N MET A 149 24.37 9.91 2.98
CA MET A 149 25.09 9.07 2.01
C MET A 149 24.78 9.41 0.55
N LEU A 150 23.54 9.78 0.25
CA LEU A 150 23.06 9.99 -1.13
C LEU A 150 23.00 11.46 -1.55
N GLY A 151 22.99 12.38 -0.56
CA GLY A 151 22.98 13.81 -0.82
C GLY A 151 21.83 14.25 -1.72
N ASP A 152 22.15 15.07 -2.71
CA ASP A 152 21.19 15.64 -3.65
C ASP A 152 20.49 14.61 -4.56
N ALA A 153 20.93 13.35 -4.56
CA ALA A 153 20.22 12.32 -5.25
C ALA A 153 18.85 12.03 -4.62
N VAL A 154 18.69 12.28 -3.29
CA VAL A 154 17.37 12.24 -2.63
C VAL A 154 16.66 13.55 -2.93
N TYR A 155 15.69 13.53 -3.81
CA TYR A 155 15.05 14.74 -4.28
C TYR A 155 13.76 15.13 -3.52
N ASP A 156 13.07 14.15 -2.90
CA ASP A 156 11.88 14.41 -2.06
C ASP A 156 11.54 13.21 -1.18
N GLU A 157 10.53 13.36 -0.33
CA GLU A 157 9.99 12.29 0.51
C GLU A 157 8.46 12.28 0.46
N ASP A 158 7.88 11.07 0.57
CA ASP A 158 6.44 10.80 0.64
C ASP A 158 5.59 11.40 -0.49
N VAL A 159 6.20 11.64 -1.65
CA VAL A 159 5.55 12.12 -2.88
C VAL A 159 5.34 11.00 -3.90
N ALA A 160 4.37 11.15 -4.80
CA ALA A 160 4.06 10.17 -5.82
C ALA A 160 5.16 10.05 -6.89
N GLY A 161 5.87 11.14 -7.19
CA GLY A 161 6.93 11.19 -8.18
C GLY A 161 7.53 12.56 -8.39
N LEU A 162 8.39 12.65 -9.40
CA LEU A 162 9.11 13.87 -9.74
C LEU A 162 8.17 15.02 -10.14
N GLU A 163 7.06 14.70 -10.78
CA GLU A 163 6.05 15.65 -11.20
C GLU A 163 5.47 16.43 -10.01
N GLU A 164 5.11 15.71 -8.95
CA GLU A 164 4.57 16.28 -7.73
C GLU A 164 5.61 17.18 -7.05
N THR A 165 6.85 16.72 -6.98
CA THR A 165 7.98 17.54 -6.44
C THR A 165 8.18 18.84 -7.22
N VAL A 166 8.10 18.78 -8.55
CA VAL A 166 8.20 19.97 -9.40
C VAL A 166 7.07 20.96 -9.09
N VAL A 167 5.83 20.47 -9.04
CA VAL A 167 4.65 21.30 -8.73
C VAL A 167 4.79 21.95 -7.35
N HIS A 168 5.11 21.16 -6.31
CA HIS A 168 5.31 21.67 -4.96
C HIS A 168 6.44 22.70 -4.89
N THR A 169 7.53 22.46 -5.64
CA THR A 169 8.67 23.38 -5.67
C THR A 169 8.32 24.71 -6.34
N LEU A 170 7.57 24.67 -7.44
CA LEU A 170 7.09 25.87 -8.12
C LEU A 170 6.16 26.67 -7.20
N GLN A 171 5.21 26.00 -6.55
CA GLN A 171 4.29 26.63 -5.59
C GLN A 171 5.04 27.31 -4.44
N ARG A 172 5.99 26.61 -3.81
CA ARG A 172 6.79 27.16 -2.70
C ARG A 172 7.63 28.41 -3.11
N LYS A 173 8.09 28.42 -4.36
CA LYS A 173 8.89 29.52 -4.91
C LYS A 173 8.03 30.62 -5.54
N GLY A 174 6.72 30.49 -5.59
CA GLY A 174 5.82 31.45 -6.26
C GLY A 174 6.08 31.54 -7.77
N LEU A 175 6.56 30.47 -8.38
CA LEU A 175 6.87 30.40 -9.81
C LEU A 175 5.70 29.80 -10.58
N THR A 176 5.60 30.17 -11.85
CA THR A 176 4.67 29.61 -12.81
C THR A 176 5.44 28.85 -13.89
N LEU A 177 4.82 27.77 -14.41
CA LEU A 177 5.33 26.99 -15.52
C LEU A 177 4.32 27.08 -16.67
N ALA A 178 4.82 27.25 -17.88
CA ALA A 178 4.04 27.11 -19.11
C ALA A 178 4.77 26.16 -20.06
N THR A 179 4.02 25.30 -20.74
CA THR A 179 4.55 24.40 -21.76
C THR A 179 4.03 24.79 -23.14
N ALA A 180 4.88 24.64 -24.14
CA ALA A 180 4.52 24.78 -25.55
C ALA A 180 4.98 23.53 -26.27
N GLU A 181 4.03 22.66 -26.64
CA GLU A 181 4.31 21.35 -27.19
C GLU A 181 3.81 21.23 -28.63
N SER A 182 4.50 20.45 -29.43
CA SER A 182 4.10 20.10 -30.82
C SER A 182 4.01 18.56 -30.95
N CYS A 183 5.12 17.90 -31.30
CA CYS A 183 5.13 16.47 -31.57
C CYS A 183 4.89 15.60 -30.33
N THR A 184 5.15 16.11 -29.12
CA THR A 184 4.88 15.44 -27.85
C THR A 184 3.40 15.42 -27.49
N GLY A 185 2.55 16.25 -28.17
CA GLY A 185 1.11 16.20 -28.07
C GLY A 185 0.53 16.46 -26.68
N GLY A 186 1.25 17.19 -25.83
CA GLY A 186 0.82 17.49 -24.46
C GLY A 186 1.37 16.54 -23.37
N MET A 187 2.33 15.69 -23.69
CA MET A 187 2.88 14.70 -22.72
C MET A 187 3.66 15.35 -21.57
N ILE A 188 4.21 16.56 -21.77
CA ILE A 188 4.87 17.28 -20.68
C ILE A 188 3.85 17.96 -19.77
N ALA A 189 2.68 18.33 -20.32
CA ALA A 189 1.63 19.01 -19.58
C ALA A 189 0.72 18.08 -18.78
N GLN A 190 0.76 16.77 -19.05
CA GLN A 190 0.02 15.75 -18.31
C GLN A 190 0.64 15.50 -16.94
#